data_e0b46aa413343797613b29c27383ffb5
#
_entry.id   e0b46aa413343797613b29c27383ffb5
#
_cell.length_a   1.000
_cell.length_b   1.000
_cell.length_c   1.000
_cell.angle_alpha   90.00
_cell.angle_beta   90.00
_cell.angle_gamma   90.00
#
_symmetry.space_group_name_H-M   'P 1'
#
loop_
_entity.id
_entity.type
_entity.pdbx_description
1 polymer ?
#
loop_
_entity_poly.entity_id
_entity_poly.type
_entity_poly.pdbx_seq_one_letter_code
_entity_poly.pdbx_strand_id
1 'polypeptide(L)'
;MKKENNYISTDMNHKKLIFGVVIIHVCFMLIGASGILSGLKEKNIFYGVLINMIYQLTLIIMIGVAMKQYLITSFKKFKADRISVNIKRVLAGVGIAFLLSYIVRIIEMTMCSNISVSANQSNVNGYFVDYPILAVIMSVIMGPFTEEIIYRGILFRFFSKYGELCAVLSTGFLFGTMHMLFSFGNTNILLFLCQWLDYFLSGILLGFIYKKYKNIWINVSIHGTWNLIVAVIILTQI
;
A
#
# COMPACT_ATOMS: atom_id res chain seq x y z
N MET A 1 11.37 21.28 -14.38
CA MET A 1 10.23 20.37 -14.23
C MET A 1 9.85 19.52 -15.46
N LYS A 2 10.26 19.87 -16.70
CA LYS A 2 9.86 19.10 -17.90
C LYS A 2 10.66 17.82 -18.20
N LYS A 3 11.82 17.57 -17.58
CA LYS A 3 12.69 16.42 -17.90
C LYS A 3 12.45 15.13 -17.09
N GLU A 4 11.73 15.16 -15.95
CA GLU A 4 11.53 13.97 -15.12
C GLU A 4 10.31 13.11 -15.52
N ASN A 5 9.42 13.63 -16.38
CA ASN A 5 8.20 12.90 -16.80
C ASN A 5 8.43 11.87 -17.91
N ASN A 6 9.63 11.77 -18.48
CA ASN A 6 9.91 10.94 -19.66
C ASN A 6 10.37 9.50 -19.37
N TYR A 7 10.37 9.05 -18.09
CA TYR A 7 10.85 7.69 -17.76
C TYR A 7 9.78 6.60 -17.83
N ILE A 8 8.52 6.96 -18.00
CA ILE A 8 7.52 5.98 -18.44
C ILE A 8 7.64 5.94 -19.95
N SER A 9 8.05 4.80 -20.49
CA SER A 9 8.17 4.55 -21.92
C SER A 9 6.98 5.15 -22.68
N THR A 10 7.27 5.90 -23.75
CA THR A 10 6.24 6.40 -24.68
C THR A 10 5.66 5.28 -25.55
N ASP A 11 6.21 4.07 -25.44
CA ASP A 11 5.75 2.89 -26.18
C ASP A 11 4.33 2.52 -25.74
N MET A 12 3.46 2.34 -26.74
CA MET A 12 2.04 2.04 -26.55
C MET A 12 1.81 0.71 -25.79
N ASN A 13 2.71 -0.27 -25.94
CA ASN A 13 2.64 -1.54 -25.24
C ASN A 13 2.90 -1.37 -23.74
N HIS A 14 3.87 -0.55 -23.35
CA HIS A 14 4.12 -0.23 -21.94
C HIS A 14 2.96 0.54 -21.29
N LYS A 15 2.32 1.47 -22.03
CA LYS A 15 1.13 2.17 -21.50
C LYS A 15 -0.05 1.22 -21.26
N LYS A 16 -0.30 0.28 -22.19
CA LYS A 16 -1.33 -0.77 -22.02
C LYS A 16 -1.03 -1.64 -20.79
N LEU A 17 0.24 -2.02 -20.60
CA LEU A 17 0.66 -2.85 -19.48
C LEU A 17 0.50 -2.11 -18.13
N ILE A 18 0.86 -0.82 -18.08
CA ILE A 18 0.65 0.04 -16.90
C ILE A 18 -0.84 0.15 -16.56
N PHE A 19 -1.69 0.34 -17.55
CA PHE A 19 -3.14 0.36 -17.38
C PHE A 19 -3.66 -0.99 -16.87
N GLY A 20 -3.13 -2.09 -17.42
CA GLY A 20 -3.42 -3.45 -16.97
C GLY A 20 -3.08 -3.68 -15.49
N VAL A 21 -1.95 -3.14 -15.01
CA VAL A 21 -1.57 -3.21 -13.58
C VAL A 21 -2.65 -2.59 -12.68
N VAL A 22 -3.15 -1.40 -13.04
CA VAL A 22 -4.19 -0.72 -12.26
C VAL A 22 -5.51 -1.49 -12.32
N ILE A 23 -5.91 -1.98 -13.49
CA ILE A 23 -7.14 -2.77 -13.65
C ILE A 23 -7.06 -4.05 -12.80
N ILE A 24 -5.98 -4.82 -12.91
CA ILE A 24 -5.83 -6.06 -12.15
C ILE A 24 -5.87 -5.77 -10.64
N HIS A 25 -5.23 -4.69 -10.18
CA HIS A 25 -5.30 -4.29 -8.77
C HIS A 25 -6.74 -4.00 -8.34
N VAL A 26 -7.45 -3.16 -9.07
CA VAL A 26 -8.84 -2.79 -8.74
C VAL A 26 -9.76 -4.01 -8.81
N CYS A 27 -9.67 -4.82 -9.86
CA CYS A 27 -10.49 -6.04 -10.00
C CYS A 27 -10.23 -7.02 -8.86
N PHE A 28 -8.97 -7.24 -8.49
CA PHE A 28 -8.63 -8.13 -7.38
C PHE A 28 -9.24 -7.66 -6.06
N MET A 29 -9.14 -6.37 -5.76
CA MET A 29 -9.72 -5.78 -4.54
C MET A 29 -11.25 -5.89 -4.53
N LEU A 30 -11.92 -5.61 -5.66
CA LEU A 30 -13.37 -5.73 -5.79
C LEU A 30 -13.85 -7.19 -5.68
N ILE A 31 -13.16 -8.15 -6.32
CA ILE A 31 -13.47 -9.58 -6.21
C ILE A 31 -13.30 -10.06 -4.78
N GLY A 32 -12.22 -9.62 -4.11
CA GLY A 32 -12.00 -9.92 -2.70
C GLY A 32 -13.11 -9.38 -1.80
N ALA A 33 -13.52 -8.14 -2.02
CA ALA A 33 -14.58 -7.47 -1.25
C ALA A 33 -15.98 -8.04 -1.50
N SER A 34 -16.24 -8.60 -2.69
CA SER A 34 -17.54 -9.22 -3.04
C SER A 34 -17.83 -10.52 -2.28
N GLY A 35 -16.86 -11.09 -1.56
CA GLY A 35 -17.01 -12.37 -0.87
C GLY A 35 -16.93 -13.60 -1.78
N ILE A 36 -16.76 -13.46 -3.11
CA ILE A 36 -16.65 -14.59 -4.05
C ILE A 36 -15.53 -15.57 -3.63
N LEU A 37 -14.45 -15.06 -3.06
CA LEU A 37 -13.32 -15.87 -2.62
C LEU A 37 -13.45 -16.37 -1.16
N SER A 38 -14.49 -15.97 -0.42
CA SER A 38 -14.66 -16.36 0.99
C SER A 38 -14.83 -17.85 1.13
N GLY A 39 -15.65 -18.48 0.32
CA GLY A 39 -15.85 -19.94 0.34
C GLY A 39 -14.60 -20.77 0.06
N LEU A 40 -13.60 -20.23 -0.63
CA LEU A 40 -12.30 -20.89 -0.79
C LEU A 40 -11.44 -20.75 0.46
N LYS A 41 -11.46 -19.57 1.10
CA LYS A 41 -10.73 -19.30 2.35
C LYS A 41 -11.33 -20.09 3.53
N GLU A 42 -12.64 -20.25 3.60
CA GLU A 42 -13.32 -21.06 4.61
C GLU A 42 -12.93 -22.54 4.53
N LYS A 43 -12.68 -23.05 3.33
CA LYS A 43 -12.20 -24.42 3.15
C LYS A 43 -10.75 -24.61 3.60
N ASN A 44 -9.87 -23.66 3.29
CA ASN A 44 -8.47 -23.67 3.70
C ASN A 44 -7.85 -22.29 3.46
N ILE A 45 -7.31 -21.69 4.51
CA ILE A 45 -6.66 -20.37 4.48
C ILE A 45 -5.49 -20.35 3.48
N PHE A 46 -4.86 -21.51 3.19
CA PHE A 46 -3.79 -21.66 2.20
C PHE A 46 -4.21 -21.14 0.82
N TYR A 47 -5.45 -21.39 0.39
CA TYR A 47 -5.93 -20.84 -0.89
C TYR A 47 -5.95 -19.32 -0.90
N GLY A 48 -6.29 -18.68 0.23
CA GLY A 48 -6.22 -17.21 0.36
C GLY A 48 -4.79 -16.68 0.23
N VAL A 49 -3.84 -17.32 0.89
CA VAL A 49 -2.41 -17.02 0.81
C VAL A 49 -1.91 -17.19 -0.63
N LEU A 50 -2.20 -18.33 -1.25
CA LEU A 50 -1.76 -18.65 -2.61
C LEU A 50 -2.32 -17.66 -3.64
N ILE A 51 -3.60 -17.36 -3.58
CA ILE A 51 -4.27 -16.40 -4.48
C ILE A 51 -3.64 -15.01 -4.34
N ASN A 52 -3.42 -14.55 -3.11
CA ASN A 52 -2.78 -13.26 -2.85
C ASN A 52 -1.33 -13.23 -3.36
N MET A 53 -0.57 -14.30 -3.15
CA MET A 53 0.80 -14.41 -3.63
C MET A 53 0.87 -14.38 -5.17
N ILE A 54 0.02 -15.15 -5.85
CA ILE A 54 -0.07 -15.16 -7.32
C ILE A 54 -0.42 -13.76 -7.84
N TYR A 55 -1.41 -13.10 -7.23
CA TYR A 55 -1.79 -11.75 -7.58
C TYR A 55 -0.61 -10.78 -7.45
N GLN A 56 0.07 -10.75 -6.31
CA GLN A 56 1.20 -9.84 -6.10
C GLN A 56 2.37 -10.14 -7.03
N LEU A 57 2.71 -11.42 -7.27
CA LEU A 57 3.74 -11.82 -8.23
C LEU A 57 3.41 -11.36 -9.65
N THR A 58 2.14 -11.51 -10.06
CA THR A 58 1.67 -11.03 -11.37
C THR A 58 1.90 -9.52 -11.52
N LEU A 59 1.54 -8.73 -10.50
CA LEU A 59 1.78 -7.28 -10.51
C LEU A 59 3.27 -6.95 -10.55
N ILE A 60 4.10 -7.63 -9.76
CA ILE A 60 5.56 -7.41 -9.72
C ILE A 60 6.19 -7.66 -11.11
N ILE A 61 5.81 -8.75 -11.77
CA ILE A 61 6.30 -9.07 -13.12
C ILE A 61 5.87 -7.98 -14.12
N MET A 62 4.58 -7.62 -14.13
CA MET A 62 4.07 -6.58 -15.03
C MET A 62 4.74 -5.23 -14.79
N ILE A 63 4.90 -4.83 -13.54
CA ILE A 63 5.59 -3.60 -13.13
C ILE A 63 7.06 -3.67 -13.55
N GLY A 64 7.73 -4.79 -13.30
CA GLY A 64 9.14 -5.00 -13.68
C GLY A 64 9.37 -4.83 -15.18
N VAL A 65 8.44 -5.32 -16.02
CA VAL A 65 8.51 -5.14 -17.48
C VAL A 65 8.15 -3.71 -17.86
N ALA A 66 7.02 -3.18 -17.38
CA ALA A 66 6.48 -1.90 -17.84
C ALA A 66 7.27 -0.68 -17.32
N MET A 67 7.84 -0.78 -16.12
CA MET A 67 8.45 0.36 -15.41
C MET A 67 9.94 0.14 -15.09
N LYS A 68 10.59 -0.83 -15.72
CA LYS A 68 12.00 -1.19 -15.48
C LYS A 68 12.92 0.03 -15.40
N GLN A 69 12.86 0.90 -16.41
CA GLN A 69 13.76 2.06 -16.49
C GLN A 69 13.49 3.07 -15.34
N TYR A 70 12.22 3.25 -14.96
CA TYR A 70 11.85 4.08 -13.83
C TYR A 70 12.38 3.52 -12.51
N LEU A 71 12.23 2.22 -12.30
CA LEU A 71 12.70 1.54 -11.10
C LEU A 71 14.22 1.65 -10.96
N ILE A 72 14.97 1.37 -12.04
CA ILE A 72 16.43 1.46 -12.07
C ILE A 72 16.89 2.89 -11.79
N THR A 73 16.30 3.88 -12.46
CA THR A 73 16.69 5.29 -12.29
C THR A 73 16.40 5.79 -10.88
N SER A 74 15.22 5.46 -10.36
CA SER A 74 14.85 5.80 -8.98
C SER A 74 15.77 5.11 -7.96
N PHE A 75 16.19 3.87 -8.21
CA PHE A 75 17.12 3.14 -7.35
C PHE A 75 18.53 3.74 -7.37
N LYS A 76 19.03 4.12 -8.56
CA LYS A 76 20.31 4.84 -8.67
C LYS A 76 20.29 6.14 -7.87
N LYS A 77 19.20 6.90 -7.95
CA LYS A 77 19.01 8.12 -7.17
C LYS A 77 18.97 7.82 -5.65
N PHE A 78 18.29 6.76 -5.23
CA PHE A 78 18.27 6.31 -3.84
C PHE A 78 19.67 5.95 -3.31
N LYS A 79 20.48 5.25 -4.12
CA LYS A 79 21.86 4.87 -3.77
C LYS A 79 22.83 6.04 -3.80
N ALA A 80 22.57 7.08 -4.58
CA ALA A 80 23.42 8.28 -4.65
C ALA A 80 23.37 9.11 -3.36
N ASP A 81 22.30 9.05 -2.61
CA ASP A 81 22.21 9.67 -1.29
C ASP A 81 23.01 8.86 -0.27
N ARG A 82 23.58 9.54 0.74
CA ARG A 82 24.22 8.84 1.87
C ARG A 82 23.20 7.96 2.59
N ILE A 83 23.58 6.74 2.93
CA ILE A 83 22.70 5.78 3.61
C ILE A 83 22.10 6.36 4.90
N SER A 84 22.89 7.12 5.67
CA SER A 84 22.43 7.79 6.89
C SER A 84 21.29 8.80 6.63
N VAL A 85 21.30 9.46 5.47
CA VAL A 85 20.24 10.40 5.05
C VAL A 85 18.96 9.62 4.74
N ASN A 86 19.05 8.52 4.00
CA ASN A 86 17.89 7.69 3.70
C ASN A 86 17.31 7.05 4.98
N ILE A 87 18.15 6.55 5.89
CA ILE A 87 17.70 6.04 7.20
C ILE A 87 16.94 7.12 7.98
N LYS A 88 17.46 8.35 8.08
CA LYS A 88 16.76 9.46 8.75
C LYS A 88 15.41 9.77 8.10
N ARG A 89 15.31 9.74 6.77
CA ARG A 89 14.03 9.94 6.04
C ARG A 89 13.02 8.84 6.37
N VAL A 90 13.49 7.58 6.39
CA VAL A 90 12.63 6.42 6.73
C VAL A 90 12.16 6.53 8.17
N LEU A 91 13.06 6.74 9.13
CA LEU A 91 12.70 6.86 10.54
C LEU A 91 11.74 8.02 10.79
N ALA A 92 11.97 9.19 10.16
CA ALA A 92 11.05 10.32 10.26
C ALA A 92 9.67 9.99 9.68
N GLY A 93 9.61 9.34 8.51
CA GLY A 93 8.36 8.93 7.88
C GLY A 93 7.58 7.93 8.74
N VAL A 94 8.26 6.92 9.27
CA VAL A 94 7.66 5.92 10.19
C VAL A 94 7.20 6.58 11.49
N GLY A 95 7.99 7.50 12.07
CA GLY A 95 7.61 8.23 13.28
C GLY A 95 6.34 9.08 13.08
N ILE A 96 6.20 9.74 11.92
CA ILE A 96 4.98 10.50 11.59
C ILE A 96 3.81 9.54 11.39
N ALA A 97 4.00 8.41 10.69
CA ALA A 97 2.96 7.40 10.52
C ALA A 97 2.46 6.89 11.88
N PHE A 98 3.38 6.57 12.79
CA PHE A 98 3.05 6.14 14.16
C PHE A 98 2.22 7.18 14.91
N LEU A 99 2.62 8.47 14.83
CA LEU A 99 1.88 9.56 15.48
C LEU A 99 0.46 9.71 14.91
N LEU A 100 0.32 9.65 13.59
CA LEU A 100 -0.99 9.75 12.93
C LEU A 100 -1.90 8.58 13.32
N SER A 101 -1.43 7.34 13.22
CA SER A 101 -2.21 6.16 13.63
C SER A 101 -2.53 6.18 15.12
N TYR A 102 -1.64 6.66 15.98
CA TYR A 102 -1.90 6.82 17.40
C TYR A 102 -3.03 7.83 17.69
N ILE A 103 -3.02 8.98 16.99
CA ILE A 103 -4.09 9.99 17.11
C ILE A 103 -5.43 9.39 16.66
N VAL A 104 -5.46 8.73 15.50
CA VAL A 104 -6.70 8.09 15.01
C VAL A 104 -7.17 7.01 15.98
N ARG A 105 -6.26 6.25 16.57
CA ARG A 105 -6.61 5.24 17.58
C ARG A 105 -7.25 5.84 18.83
N ILE A 106 -6.77 6.99 19.31
CA ILE A 106 -7.42 7.72 20.41
C ILE A 106 -8.84 8.14 20.01
N ILE A 107 -9.04 8.68 18.81
CA ILE A 107 -10.37 9.05 18.30
C ILE A 107 -11.28 7.84 18.25
N GLU A 108 -10.80 6.72 17.72
CA GLU A 108 -11.53 5.46 17.66
C GLU A 108 -11.95 4.97 19.06
N MET A 109 -11.02 4.99 20.01
CA MET A 109 -11.27 4.58 21.41
C MET A 109 -12.27 5.47 22.13
N THR A 110 -12.33 6.76 21.77
CA THR A 110 -13.26 7.71 22.40
C THR A 110 -14.64 7.71 21.76
N MET A 111 -14.73 7.40 20.47
CA MET A 111 -15.97 7.50 19.70
C MET A 111 -16.67 6.16 19.48
N CYS A 112 -15.96 5.04 19.53
CA CYS A 112 -16.50 3.71 19.24
C CYS A 112 -16.59 2.86 20.50
N SER A 113 -17.78 2.30 20.78
CA SER A 113 -18.01 1.41 21.94
C SER A 113 -17.35 0.04 21.77
N ASN A 114 -17.24 -0.44 20.54
CA ASN A 114 -16.62 -1.72 20.20
C ASN A 114 -15.51 -1.49 19.19
N ILE A 115 -14.30 -1.86 19.56
CA ILE A 115 -13.10 -1.69 18.73
C ILE A 115 -12.70 -3.04 18.18
N SER A 116 -12.56 -3.10 16.85
CA SER A 116 -12.03 -4.26 16.14
C SER A 116 -11.03 -3.80 15.07
N VAL A 117 -10.19 -4.70 14.60
CA VAL A 117 -9.34 -4.42 13.44
C VAL A 117 -10.16 -4.44 12.15
N SER A 118 -9.72 -3.72 11.12
CA SER A 118 -10.36 -3.76 9.79
C SER A 118 -10.36 -5.17 9.21
N ALA A 119 -11.30 -5.48 8.34
CA ALA A 119 -11.34 -6.79 7.67
C ALA A 119 -10.07 -7.07 6.86
N ASN A 120 -9.45 -6.04 6.28
CA ASN A 120 -8.14 -6.17 5.63
C ASN A 120 -7.07 -6.63 6.63
N GLN A 121 -6.96 -5.95 7.79
CA GLN A 121 -5.99 -6.32 8.83
C GLN A 121 -6.28 -7.70 9.42
N SER A 122 -7.54 -8.05 9.63
CA SER A 122 -7.95 -9.38 10.11
C SER A 122 -7.52 -10.50 9.16
N ASN A 123 -7.67 -10.31 7.85
CA ASN A 123 -7.17 -11.26 6.85
C ASN A 123 -5.65 -11.43 6.93
N VAL A 124 -4.91 -10.32 7.07
CA VAL A 124 -3.45 -10.34 7.21
C VAL A 124 -3.04 -11.07 8.48
N ASN A 125 -3.70 -10.79 9.62
CA ASN A 125 -3.43 -11.47 10.89
C ASN A 125 -3.62 -12.98 10.77
N GLY A 126 -4.67 -13.45 10.11
CA GLY A 126 -4.88 -14.88 9.84
C GLY A 126 -3.73 -15.52 9.07
N TYR A 127 -3.14 -14.82 8.10
CA TYR A 127 -1.99 -15.32 7.37
C TYR A 127 -0.73 -15.45 8.26
N PHE A 128 -0.56 -14.56 9.24
CA PHE A 128 0.57 -14.65 10.19
C PHE A 128 0.45 -15.84 11.12
N VAL A 129 -0.75 -16.25 11.50
CA VAL A 129 -0.99 -17.43 12.35
C VAL A 129 -0.56 -18.70 11.62
N ASP A 130 -1.01 -18.91 10.40
CA ASP A 130 -0.83 -20.19 9.70
C ASP A 130 0.41 -20.24 8.81
N TYR A 131 0.81 -19.10 8.23
CA TYR A 131 1.89 -19.00 7.24
C TYR A 131 2.79 -17.78 7.49
N PRO A 132 3.45 -17.64 8.67
CA PRO A 132 4.15 -16.42 9.10
C PRO A 132 5.21 -15.95 8.11
N ILE A 133 6.01 -16.85 7.53
CA ILE A 133 7.07 -16.47 6.58
C ILE A 133 6.45 -15.89 5.30
N LEU A 134 5.42 -16.52 4.75
CA LEU A 134 4.73 -16.03 3.55
C LEU A 134 4.01 -14.70 3.84
N ALA A 135 3.39 -14.58 5.02
CA ALA A 135 2.74 -13.35 5.47
C ALA A 135 3.74 -12.18 5.55
N VAL A 136 4.94 -12.40 6.11
CA VAL A 136 6.02 -11.39 6.13
C VAL A 136 6.42 -11.00 4.70
N ILE A 137 6.70 -11.98 3.82
CA ILE A 137 7.10 -11.68 2.43
C ILE A 137 6.02 -10.87 1.72
N MET A 138 4.76 -11.27 1.84
CA MET A 138 3.64 -10.59 1.18
C MET A 138 3.37 -9.20 1.75
N SER A 139 3.31 -9.06 3.07
CA SER A 139 2.89 -7.81 3.71
C SER A 139 4.02 -6.79 3.86
N VAL A 140 5.27 -7.23 4.05
CA VAL A 140 6.41 -6.33 4.31
C VAL A 140 7.17 -5.96 3.02
N ILE A 141 7.22 -6.87 2.04
CA ILE A 141 8.02 -6.68 0.83
C ILE A 141 7.13 -6.47 -0.39
N MET A 142 6.29 -7.45 -0.73
CA MET A 142 5.56 -7.46 -2.00
C MET A 142 4.44 -6.41 -2.01
N GLY A 143 3.64 -6.33 -0.95
CA GLY A 143 2.55 -5.37 -0.80
C GLY A 143 3.05 -3.92 -0.90
N PRO A 144 3.94 -3.46 -0.01
CA PRO A 144 4.50 -2.11 -0.08
C PRO A 144 5.12 -1.77 -1.42
N PHE A 145 5.82 -2.72 -2.06
CA PHE A 145 6.39 -2.50 -3.38
C PHE A 145 5.31 -2.27 -4.45
N THR A 146 4.34 -3.17 -4.55
CA THR A 146 3.29 -3.09 -5.57
C THR A 146 2.39 -1.87 -5.35
N GLU A 147 2.00 -1.61 -4.11
CA GLU A 147 1.12 -0.50 -3.75
C GLU A 147 1.79 0.85 -3.99
N GLU A 148 3.03 1.04 -3.55
CA GLU A 148 3.71 2.32 -3.79
C GLU A 148 3.92 2.57 -5.29
N ILE A 149 4.20 1.54 -6.10
CA ILE A 149 4.30 1.72 -7.54
C ILE A 149 2.93 2.11 -8.14
N ILE A 150 1.84 1.49 -7.72
CA ILE A 150 0.50 1.80 -8.21
C ILE A 150 0.10 3.22 -7.79
N TYR A 151 0.15 3.52 -6.48
CA TYR A 151 -0.36 4.80 -5.97
C TYR A 151 0.57 5.97 -6.28
N ARG A 152 1.90 5.82 -6.16
CA ARG A 152 2.86 6.94 -6.34
C ARG A 152 3.56 6.89 -7.68
N GLY A 153 3.91 5.71 -8.16
CA GLY A 153 4.54 5.54 -9.47
C GLY A 153 3.58 5.81 -10.64
N ILE A 154 2.30 5.43 -10.53
CA ILE A 154 1.31 5.52 -11.62
C ILE A 154 0.27 6.59 -11.33
N LEU A 155 -0.59 6.39 -10.31
CA LEU A 155 -1.76 7.24 -10.05
C LEU A 155 -1.39 8.66 -9.65
N PHE A 156 -0.38 8.84 -8.79
CA PHE A 156 0.10 10.17 -8.40
C PHE A 156 0.54 10.98 -9.63
N ARG A 157 1.26 10.35 -10.56
CA ARG A 157 1.70 11.00 -11.80
C ARG A 157 0.52 11.33 -12.71
N PHE A 158 -0.48 10.46 -12.74
CA PHE A 158 -1.71 10.74 -13.50
C PHE A 158 -2.44 11.96 -12.94
N PHE A 159 -2.62 12.04 -11.62
CA PHE A 159 -3.32 13.16 -10.99
C PHE A 159 -2.47 14.44 -10.89
N SER A 160 -1.14 14.36 -10.93
CA SER A 160 -0.25 15.52 -10.82
C SER A 160 -0.41 16.53 -11.96
N LYS A 161 -1.01 16.13 -13.09
CA LYS A 161 -1.40 17.06 -14.17
C LYS A 161 -2.45 18.08 -13.73
N TYR A 162 -3.23 17.77 -12.67
CA TYR A 162 -4.21 18.66 -12.05
C TYR A 162 -3.66 19.38 -10.81
N GLY A 163 -2.40 19.17 -10.49
CA GLY A 163 -1.69 19.74 -9.35
C GLY A 163 -1.19 18.67 -8.38
N GLU A 164 -0.06 18.96 -7.72
CA GLU A 164 0.57 18.01 -6.81
C GLU A 164 -0.28 17.75 -5.55
N LEU A 165 -1.02 18.77 -5.06
CA LEU A 165 -1.92 18.58 -3.92
C LEU A 165 -3.10 17.68 -4.32
N CYS A 166 -3.66 17.88 -5.51
CA CYS A 166 -4.69 16.99 -6.06
C CYS A 166 -4.18 15.54 -6.11
N ALA A 167 -2.94 15.31 -6.58
CA ALA A 167 -2.35 13.98 -6.61
C ALA A 167 -2.20 13.36 -5.21
N VAL A 168 -1.76 14.13 -4.21
CA VAL A 168 -1.66 13.66 -2.81
C VAL A 168 -3.04 13.25 -2.29
N LEU A 169 -4.04 14.12 -2.42
CA LEU A 169 -5.39 13.89 -1.90
C LEU A 169 -6.07 12.71 -2.61
N SER A 170 -6.02 12.67 -3.94
CA SER A 170 -6.66 11.60 -4.72
C SER A 170 -6.03 10.24 -4.44
N THR A 171 -4.70 10.15 -4.37
CA THR A 171 -4.04 8.88 -4.10
C THR A 171 -4.19 8.44 -2.65
N GLY A 172 -4.26 9.38 -1.69
CA GLY A 172 -4.60 9.07 -0.30
C GLY A 172 -6.02 8.55 -0.17
N PHE A 173 -7.00 9.20 -0.80
CA PHE A 173 -8.40 8.77 -0.83
C PHE A 173 -8.56 7.35 -1.40
N LEU A 174 -7.94 7.09 -2.57
CA LEU A 174 -7.98 5.77 -3.18
C LEU A 174 -7.30 4.71 -2.30
N PHE A 175 -6.18 5.05 -1.66
CA PHE A 175 -5.48 4.15 -0.75
C PHE A 175 -6.37 3.75 0.43
N GLY A 176 -6.97 4.72 1.13
CA GLY A 176 -7.89 4.46 2.24
C GLY A 176 -9.11 3.65 1.81
N THR A 177 -9.72 4.02 0.67
CA THR A 177 -10.91 3.33 0.16
C THR A 177 -10.63 1.89 -0.21
N MET A 178 -9.52 1.61 -0.90
CA MET A 178 -9.17 0.23 -1.29
C MET A 178 -8.89 -0.66 -0.07
N HIS A 179 -8.26 -0.14 0.98
CA HIS A 179 -8.02 -0.92 2.21
C HIS A 179 -9.30 -1.21 3.00
N MET A 180 -10.32 -0.36 2.85
CA MET A 180 -11.59 -0.51 3.58
C MET A 180 -12.69 -1.23 2.78
N LEU A 181 -12.44 -1.61 1.51
CA LEU A 181 -13.45 -2.30 0.69
C LEU A 181 -14.00 -3.57 1.34
N PHE A 182 -13.15 -4.35 2.00
CA PHE A 182 -13.54 -5.59 2.68
C PHE A 182 -14.37 -5.37 3.96
N SER A 183 -14.31 -4.18 4.54
CA SER A 183 -15.06 -3.80 5.74
C SER A 183 -16.40 -3.15 5.41
N PHE A 184 -16.65 -2.83 4.14
CA PHE A 184 -17.86 -2.12 3.73
C PHE A 184 -19.11 -2.98 3.98
N GLY A 185 -20.10 -2.40 4.69
CA GLY A 185 -21.34 -3.10 5.07
C GLY A 185 -21.23 -4.09 6.24
N ASN A 186 -20.02 -4.43 6.68
CA ASN A 186 -19.78 -5.41 7.74
C ASN A 186 -19.33 -4.77 9.08
N THR A 187 -19.20 -3.45 9.13
CA THR A 187 -18.64 -2.71 10.27
C THR A 187 -19.57 -1.52 10.58
N ASN A 188 -19.68 -1.15 11.86
CA ASN A 188 -20.38 0.08 12.24
C ASN A 188 -19.80 1.27 11.50
N ILE A 189 -20.65 2.18 11.02
CA ILE A 189 -20.24 3.30 10.16
C ILE A 189 -19.19 4.20 10.82
N LEU A 190 -19.29 4.43 12.12
CA LEU A 190 -18.35 5.28 12.84
C LEU A 190 -16.97 4.63 12.92
N LEU A 191 -16.92 3.33 13.27
CA LEU A 191 -15.68 2.54 13.27
C LEU A 191 -15.08 2.46 11.86
N PHE A 192 -15.93 2.24 10.84
CA PHE A 192 -15.49 2.27 9.44
C PHE A 192 -14.81 3.59 9.07
N LEU A 193 -15.41 4.73 9.44
CA LEU A 193 -14.86 6.05 9.14
C LEU A 193 -13.54 6.30 9.87
N CYS A 194 -13.39 5.88 11.13
CA CYS A 194 -12.13 5.99 11.87
C CYS A 194 -11.02 5.16 11.22
N GLN A 195 -11.30 3.90 10.87
CA GLN A 195 -10.33 3.03 10.20
C GLN A 195 -9.99 3.52 8.79
N TRP A 196 -10.99 4.01 8.04
CA TRP A 196 -10.76 4.63 6.75
C TRP A 196 -9.86 5.87 6.86
N LEU A 197 -10.06 6.69 7.90
CA LEU A 197 -9.24 7.87 8.16
C LEU A 197 -7.78 7.50 8.41
N ASP A 198 -7.48 6.40 9.12
CA ASP A 198 -6.11 5.94 9.36
C ASP A 198 -5.39 5.58 8.04
N TYR A 199 -6.03 4.77 7.19
CA TYR A 199 -5.48 4.45 5.88
C TYR A 199 -5.39 5.68 4.96
N PHE A 200 -6.39 6.58 5.00
CA PHE A 200 -6.37 7.81 4.22
C PHE A 200 -5.19 8.71 4.62
N LEU A 201 -4.99 8.95 5.92
CA LEU A 201 -3.87 9.75 6.43
C LEU A 201 -2.52 9.12 6.13
N SER A 202 -2.40 7.80 6.22
CA SER A 202 -1.22 7.05 5.80
C SER A 202 -0.95 7.25 4.30
N GLY A 203 -1.99 7.20 3.49
CA GLY A 203 -1.93 7.49 2.06
C GLY A 203 -1.50 8.94 1.76
N ILE A 204 -2.02 9.92 2.50
CA ILE A 204 -1.64 11.33 2.42
C ILE A 204 -0.16 11.52 2.79
N LEU A 205 0.29 10.95 3.89
CA LEU A 205 1.69 11.03 4.33
C LEU A 205 2.65 10.51 3.25
N LEU A 206 2.39 9.30 2.74
CA LEU A 206 3.20 8.71 1.67
C LEU A 206 3.14 9.53 0.38
N GLY A 207 1.99 10.16 0.07
CA GLY A 207 1.84 11.11 -1.03
C GLY A 207 2.73 12.35 -0.87
N PHE A 208 2.77 12.96 0.32
CA PHE A 208 3.65 14.10 0.61
C PHE A 208 5.13 13.72 0.58
N ILE A 209 5.49 12.55 1.09
CA ILE A 209 6.85 12.03 1.03
C ILE A 209 7.30 11.86 -0.43
N TYR A 210 6.44 11.25 -1.25
CA TYR A 210 6.74 11.10 -2.68
C TYR A 210 6.83 12.45 -3.39
N LYS A 211 5.92 13.38 -3.10
CA LYS A 211 5.98 14.76 -3.61
C LYS A 211 7.32 15.42 -3.27
N LYS A 212 7.81 15.26 -2.04
CA LYS A 212 9.04 15.88 -1.54
C LYS A 212 10.30 15.27 -2.16
N TYR A 213 10.41 13.95 -2.15
CA TYR A 213 11.66 13.27 -2.52
C TYR A 213 11.69 12.76 -3.96
N LYS A 214 10.54 12.62 -4.62
CA LYS A 214 10.39 12.06 -5.97
C LYS A 214 11.18 10.75 -6.13
N ASN A 215 11.15 9.90 -5.11
CA ASN A 215 11.87 8.64 -5.07
C ASN A 215 10.99 7.55 -4.47
N ILE A 216 10.64 6.56 -5.31
CA ILE A 216 9.74 5.48 -4.91
C ILE A 216 10.33 4.58 -3.83
N TRP A 217 11.66 4.38 -3.82
CA TRP A 217 12.31 3.49 -2.86
C TRP A 217 12.29 4.03 -1.42
N ILE A 218 12.24 5.35 -1.24
CA ILE A 218 12.01 5.96 0.08
C ILE A 218 10.61 5.59 0.57
N ASN A 219 9.60 5.71 -0.28
CA ASN A 219 8.23 5.34 0.05
C ASN A 219 8.10 3.85 0.39
N VAL A 220 8.63 2.97 -0.49
CA VAL A 220 8.64 1.51 -0.27
C VAL A 220 9.33 1.17 1.06
N SER A 221 10.46 1.84 1.36
CA SER A 221 11.18 1.60 2.62
C SER A 221 10.37 2.03 3.85
N ILE A 222 9.69 3.18 3.81
CA ILE A 222 8.85 3.66 4.92
C ILE A 222 7.67 2.71 5.12
N HIS A 223 6.95 2.40 4.05
CA HIS A 223 5.78 1.53 4.10
C HIS A 223 6.15 0.11 4.55
N GLY A 224 7.21 -0.48 3.97
CA GLY A 224 7.70 -1.79 4.38
C GLY A 224 8.20 -1.83 5.83
N THR A 225 8.88 -0.76 6.30
CA THR A 225 9.31 -0.67 7.71
C THR A 225 8.11 -0.57 8.66
N TRP A 226 7.09 0.20 8.30
CA TRP A 226 5.84 0.26 9.06
C TRP A 226 5.19 -1.13 9.17
N ASN A 227 5.02 -1.81 8.03
CA ASN A 227 4.44 -3.15 8.01
C ASN A 227 5.30 -4.18 8.75
N LEU A 228 6.63 -4.03 8.73
CA LEU A 228 7.52 -4.88 9.54
C LEU A 228 7.29 -4.69 11.04
N ILE A 229 7.11 -3.46 11.51
CA ILE A 229 6.79 -3.19 12.92
C ILE A 229 5.47 -3.85 13.29
N VAL A 230 4.44 -3.69 12.47
CA VAL A 230 3.13 -4.34 12.68
C VAL A 230 3.27 -5.87 12.68
N ALA A 231 4.03 -6.43 11.74
CA ALA A 231 4.30 -7.87 11.66
C ALA A 231 4.97 -8.41 12.93
N VAL A 232 5.98 -7.69 13.45
CA VAL A 232 6.65 -8.07 14.71
C VAL A 232 5.66 -8.04 15.88
N ILE A 233 4.82 -7.01 15.98
CA ILE A 233 3.79 -6.92 17.03
C ILE A 233 2.84 -8.12 16.94
N ILE A 234 2.34 -8.48 15.75
CA ILE A 234 1.45 -9.63 15.57
C ILE A 234 2.16 -10.92 16.00
N LEU A 235 3.38 -11.15 15.53
CA LEU A 235 4.13 -12.37 15.82
C LEU A 235 4.52 -12.51 17.31
N THR A 236 4.55 -11.42 18.07
CA THR A 236 4.80 -11.48 19.52
C THR A 236 3.53 -11.74 20.34
N GLN A 237 2.35 -11.73 19.71
CA GLN A 237 1.04 -11.98 20.33
C GLN A 237 0.48 -13.38 20.03
N ILE A 238 1.10 -14.12 19.12
CA ILE A 238 0.80 -15.50 18.75
C ILE A 238 1.68 -16.45 19.58
#